data_f4fda189ca26386d3a2e5c9d003f3f25
#
_entry.id   f4fda189ca26386d3a2e5c9d003f3f25
#
_cell.length_a   1.000
_cell.length_b   1.000
_cell.length_c   1.000
_cell.angle_alpha   90.00
_cell.angle_beta   90.00
_cell.angle_gamma   90.00
#
_symmetry.space_group_name_H-M   'P 1'
#
loop_
_entity.id
_entity.type
_entity.pdbx_description
1 polymer ?
#
loop_
_entity_poly.entity_id
_entity_poly.type
_entity_poly.pdbx_seq_one_letter_code
_entity_poly.pdbx_strand_id
1 'polypeptide(L)'
;MRSFHTLTILMGMVATVLHGALAATASDLHHGKPVGKEVTYQGVKFYVSMPSAKHRGKSVAAAVLFLTDITGIQAPENKLLVDGFAREGFVTVAPDLFDGSPAVLGDPNFNVTKFLSEHPPAVTDPIVDVAISFLQDKLKVKRIASSGYCYGGRYAIRVLDGQHAVNAGFAAHPTAVTTEEVKAVQQPLGLANTQNDPAFTLAQQTETNIILGDLGHGFAASLYSGVRHGFAVRANVSEPQQKFAKEEAFAQASRFFKAWA
;
A
#
# COMPACT_ATOMS: atom_id res chain seq x y z
N MET A 1 -61.28 -26.09 -24.60
CA MET A 1 -60.65 -26.29 -23.26
C MET A 1 -59.19 -26.51 -23.49
N ARG A 2 -58.35 -25.50 -23.27
CA ARG A 2 -56.89 -25.62 -23.29
C ARG A 2 -56.35 -25.04 -21.96
N SER A 3 -55.70 -25.91 -21.20
CA SER A 3 -55.14 -25.66 -19.89
C SER A 3 -53.85 -24.85 -20.06
N PHE A 4 -53.76 -23.70 -19.41
CA PHE A 4 -52.52 -22.93 -19.27
C PHE A 4 -51.82 -23.38 -17.98
N HIS A 5 -50.64 -23.98 -18.13
CA HIS A 5 -49.76 -24.29 -16.98
C HIS A 5 -48.90 -23.06 -16.72
N THR A 6 -49.02 -22.59 -15.49
CA THR A 6 -48.29 -21.47 -14.96
C THR A 6 -46.88 -21.93 -14.66
N LEU A 7 -45.87 -21.33 -15.31
CA LEU A 7 -44.47 -21.51 -15.05
C LEU A 7 -44.04 -20.48 -13.99
N THR A 8 -43.88 -20.95 -12.73
CA THR A 8 -43.38 -20.14 -11.63
C THR A 8 -41.85 -20.06 -11.76
N ILE A 9 -41.31 -18.88 -12.02
CA ILE A 9 -39.89 -18.61 -12.09
C ILE A 9 -39.34 -18.51 -10.65
N LEU A 10 -38.47 -19.45 -10.32
CA LEU A 10 -37.63 -19.40 -9.11
C LEU A 10 -36.43 -18.49 -9.35
N MET A 11 -36.58 -17.20 -9.02
CA MET A 11 -35.50 -16.21 -9.09
C MET A 11 -35.28 -15.64 -7.69
N GLY A 12 -34.36 -16.20 -6.97
CA GLY A 12 -34.01 -15.72 -5.63
C GLY A 12 -32.88 -16.50 -5.02
N MET A 13 -31.81 -15.79 -4.69
CA MET A 13 -30.63 -16.14 -3.89
C MET A 13 -29.32 -16.43 -4.66
N VAL A 14 -28.67 -15.40 -5.14
CA VAL A 14 -27.20 -15.42 -5.36
C VAL A 14 -26.51 -14.07 -5.05
N ALA A 15 -27.15 -13.12 -4.40
CA ALA A 15 -26.57 -11.77 -4.24
C ALA A 15 -26.01 -11.40 -2.85
N THR A 16 -25.98 -12.30 -1.88
CA THR A 16 -25.71 -11.91 -0.46
C THR A 16 -24.38 -12.38 0.13
N VAL A 17 -23.53 -13.10 -0.58
CA VAL A 17 -22.32 -13.71 0.03
C VAL A 17 -21.05 -12.88 -0.20
N LEU A 18 -20.99 -11.97 -1.18
CA LEU A 18 -19.75 -11.21 -1.45
C LEU A 18 -19.54 -9.96 -0.58
N HIS A 19 -20.58 -9.37 0.00
CA HIS A 19 -20.44 -8.14 0.78
C HIS A 19 -19.97 -8.35 2.23
N GLY A 20 -20.20 -9.52 2.82
CA GLY A 20 -19.84 -9.80 4.22
C GLY A 20 -18.33 -9.99 4.46
N ALA A 21 -17.59 -10.51 3.49
CA ALA A 21 -16.15 -10.76 3.64
C ALA A 21 -15.32 -9.47 3.50
N LEU A 22 -15.74 -8.53 2.64
CA LEU A 22 -15.06 -7.24 2.50
C LEU A 22 -15.25 -6.34 3.73
N ALA A 23 -16.43 -6.35 4.34
CA ALA A 23 -16.73 -5.50 5.50
C ALA A 23 -15.96 -5.92 6.78
N ALA A 24 -15.68 -7.20 6.95
CA ALA A 24 -14.91 -7.68 8.11
C ALA A 24 -13.42 -7.32 8.02
N THR A 25 -12.85 -7.27 6.81
CA THR A 25 -11.45 -6.87 6.57
C THR A 25 -11.25 -5.35 6.67
N ALA A 26 -12.23 -4.56 6.27
CA ALA A 26 -12.17 -3.09 6.32
C ALA A 26 -12.14 -2.56 7.77
N SER A 27 -12.94 -3.12 8.67
CA SER A 27 -12.96 -2.73 10.10
C SER A 27 -11.59 -2.87 10.77
N ASP A 28 -10.84 -3.92 10.44
CA ASP A 28 -9.54 -4.22 11.03
C ASP A 28 -8.41 -3.30 10.54
N LEU A 29 -8.64 -2.49 9.51
CA LEU A 29 -7.67 -1.48 9.05
C LEU A 29 -7.63 -0.23 9.93
N HIS A 30 -8.65 -0.06 10.79
CA HIS A 30 -8.87 1.15 11.55
C HIS A 30 -8.70 0.96 13.05
N HIS A 31 -9.05 -0.25 13.52
CA HIS A 31 -9.15 -0.56 14.95
C HIS A 31 -8.49 -1.89 15.26
N GLY A 32 -8.03 -2.02 16.49
CA GLY A 32 -7.44 -3.25 16.98
C GLY A 32 -6.00 -3.07 17.46
N LYS A 33 -5.42 -4.20 17.82
CA LYS A 33 -4.00 -4.24 18.20
C LYS A 33 -3.19 -4.87 17.08
N PRO A 34 -2.04 -4.31 16.73
CA PRO A 34 -1.10 -4.93 15.81
C PRO A 34 -0.74 -6.36 16.26
N VAL A 35 -0.73 -7.31 15.31
CA VAL A 35 -0.51 -8.75 15.58
C VAL A 35 0.80 -9.28 14.99
N GLY A 36 1.48 -8.50 14.15
CA GLY A 36 2.79 -8.82 13.61
C GLY A 36 3.88 -8.79 14.66
N LYS A 37 5.11 -9.05 14.25
CA LYS A 37 6.28 -9.10 15.13
C LYS A 37 7.38 -8.20 14.62
N GLU A 38 8.14 -7.60 15.56
CA GLU A 38 9.36 -6.90 15.22
C GLU A 38 10.52 -7.90 15.16
N VAL A 39 11.35 -7.77 14.13
CA VAL A 39 12.56 -8.56 13.90
C VAL A 39 13.67 -7.64 13.40
N THR A 40 14.94 -8.06 13.56
CA THR A 40 16.09 -7.31 13.03
C THR A 40 16.87 -8.19 12.05
N TYR A 41 17.25 -7.62 10.91
CA TYR A 41 18.09 -8.26 9.91
C TYR A 41 19.07 -7.25 9.30
N GLN A 42 20.34 -7.58 9.27
CA GLN A 42 21.41 -6.69 8.79
C GLN A 42 21.37 -5.27 9.39
N GLY A 43 21.06 -5.17 10.68
CA GLY A 43 20.99 -3.89 11.40
C GLY A 43 19.67 -3.13 11.24
N VAL A 44 18.82 -3.48 10.28
CA VAL A 44 17.51 -2.85 10.07
C VAL A 44 16.43 -3.56 10.88
N LYS A 45 15.61 -2.81 11.60
CA LYS A 45 14.41 -3.31 12.27
C LYS A 45 13.24 -3.38 11.29
N PHE A 46 12.43 -4.42 11.43
CA PHE A 46 11.23 -4.64 10.62
C PHE A 46 10.02 -4.94 11.48
N TYR A 47 8.85 -4.49 11.04
CA TYR A 47 7.59 -5.07 11.46
C TYR A 47 7.14 -6.08 10.40
N VAL A 48 6.93 -7.33 10.82
CA VAL A 48 6.60 -8.45 9.93
C VAL A 48 5.26 -9.04 10.32
N SER A 49 4.36 -9.18 9.37
CA SER A 49 3.08 -9.86 9.54
C SER A 49 2.94 -11.00 8.53
N MET A 50 2.55 -12.16 9.04
CA MET A 50 2.44 -13.40 8.25
C MET A 50 0.98 -13.73 7.98
N PRO A 51 0.64 -14.23 6.79
CA PRO A 51 -0.70 -14.68 6.50
C PRO A 51 -1.11 -15.82 7.43
N SER A 52 -2.40 -15.95 7.69
CA SER A 52 -2.96 -17.03 8.51
C SER A 52 -2.67 -18.42 7.90
N ALA A 53 -2.72 -19.46 8.72
CA ALA A 53 -2.51 -20.85 8.28
C ALA A 53 -3.43 -21.26 7.12
N LYS A 54 -4.63 -20.69 7.03
CA LYS A 54 -5.59 -20.93 5.93
C LYS A 54 -5.04 -20.46 4.58
N HIS A 55 -4.19 -19.44 4.55
CA HIS A 55 -3.58 -18.91 3.34
C HIS A 55 -2.18 -19.51 3.07
N ARG A 56 -1.52 -20.10 4.08
CA ARG A 56 -0.18 -20.71 3.94
C ARG A 56 -0.14 -21.99 3.12
N GLY A 57 -1.25 -22.69 2.93
CA GLY A 57 -1.33 -23.93 2.14
C GLY A 57 -1.36 -23.73 0.61
N LYS A 58 -1.59 -22.50 0.16
CA LYS A 58 -1.31 -22.09 -1.22
C LYS A 58 0.05 -21.41 -1.15
N SER A 59 0.98 -21.78 -2.02
CA SER A 59 2.30 -21.12 -2.08
C SER A 59 2.09 -19.62 -1.92
N VAL A 60 2.86 -18.98 -1.01
CA VAL A 60 2.77 -17.53 -0.81
C VAL A 60 3.04 -16.90 -2.17
N ALA A 61 1.98 -16.45 -2.84
CA ALA A 61 2.05 -16.05 -4.23
C ALA A 61 2.94 -14.82 -4.37
N ALA A 62 2.84 -13.88 -3.43
CA ALA A 62 3.65 -12.68 -3.37
C ALA A 62 3.81 -12.18 -1.93
N ALA A 63 4.86 -11.40 -1.69
CA ALA A 63 5.01 -10.58 -0.48
C ALA A 63 4.72 -9.12 -0.77
N VAL A 64 4.39 -8.37 0.27
CA VAL A 64 4.29 -6.92 0.23
C VAL A 64 5.46 -6.32 1.02
N LEU A 65 6.30 -5.56 0.34
CA LEU A 65 7.23 -4.60 0.92
C LEU A 65 6.44 -3.33 1.24
N PHE A 66 6.14 -3.11 2.52
CA PHE A 66 5.35 -1.98 2.98
C PHE A 66 6.26 -0.83 3.40
N LEU A 67 6.17 0.29 2.71
CA LEU A 67 7.00 1.48 2.92
C LEU A 67 6.14 2.57 3.57
N THR A 68 6.45 2.84 4.84
CA THR A 68 5.63 3.67 5.72
C THR A 68 5.63 5.14 5.31
N ASP A 69 4.64 5.87 5.80
CA ASP A 69 4.72 7.33 5.86
C ASP A 69 5.76 7.78 6.91
N ILE A 70 5.89 9.08 7.10
CA ILE A 70 6.89 9.66 8.03
C ILE A 70 6.73 9.24 9.49
N THR A 71 5.59 8.62 9.87
CA THR A 71 5.37 8.13 11.24
C THR A 71 5.97 6.74 11.52
N GLY A 72 6.52 6.10 10.48
CA GLY A 72 7.30 4.87 10.61
C GLY A 72 6.51 3.65 11.08
N ILE A 73 7.24 2.57 11.35
CA ILE A 73 6.67 1.34 11.94
C ILE A 73 6.26 1.52 13.41
N GLN A 74 6.55 2.64 14.02
CA GLN A 74 6.16 2.97 15.38
C GLN A 74 4.67 3.30 15.48
N ALA A 75 4.09 3.85 14.39
CA ALA A 75 2.68 4.20 14.34
C ALA A 75 1.79 2.95 14.18
N PRO A 76 0.78 2.78 15.05
CA PRO A 76 -0.15 1.66 14.97
C PRO A 76 -0.93 1.62 13.65
N GLU A 77 -1.22 2.75 13.03
CA GLU A 77 -1.92 2.85 11.74
C GLU A 77 -1.17 2.14 10.62
N ASN A 78 0.16 2.32 10.55
CA ASN A 78 1.02 1.61 9.61
C ASN A 78 1.03 0.10 9.90
N LYS A 79 1.18 -0.30 11.16
CA LYS A 79 1.15 -1.72 11.57
C LYS A 79 -0.18 -2.40 11.22
N LEU A 80 -1.31 -1.71 11.40
CA LEU A 80 -2.63 -2.24 11.04
C LEU A 80 -2.79 -2.47 9.53
N LEU A 81 -2.22 -1.60 8.69
CA LEU A 81 -2.19 -1.80 7.24
C LEU A 81 -1.30 -3.01 6.86
N VAL A 82 -0.13 -3.14 7.48
CA VAL A 82 0.74 -4.32 7.31
C VAL A 82 -0.01 -5.60 7.66
N ASP A 83 -0.70 -5.62 8.79
CA ASP A 83 -1.53 -6.75 9.20
C ASP A 83 -2.72 -6.96 8.25
N GLY A 84 -3.24 -5.89 7.67
CA GLY A 84 -4.28 -5.92 6.63
C GLY A 84 -3.82 -6.72 5.41
N PHE A 85 -2.66 -6.42 4.85
CA PHE A 85 -2.11 -7.18 3.73
C PHE A 85 -1.82 -8.64 4.10
N ALA A 86 -1.41 -8.91 5.34
CA ALA A 86 -1.24 -10.28 5.80
C ALA A 86 -2.57 -11.05 5.85
N ARG A 87 -3.67 -10.40 6.23
CA ARG A 87 -5.02 -10.99 6.17
C ARG A 87 -5.45 -11.26 4.73
N GLU A 88 -5.02 -10.44 3.77
CA GLU A 88 -5.24 -10.65 2.33
C GLU A 88 -4.39 -11.78 1.72
N GLY A 89 -3.50 -12.40 2.51
CA GLY A 89 -2.72 -13.56 2.13
C GLY A 89 -1.26 -13.28 1.75
N PHE A 90 -0.79 -12.04 1.90
CA PHE A 90 0.60 -11.67 1.61
C PHE A 90 1.49 -11.81 2.85
N VAL A 91 2.73 -12.28 2.67
CA VAL A 91 3.76 -12.01 3.67
C VAL A 91 4.07 -10.52 3.59
N THR A 92 3.92 -9.78 4.69
CA THR A 92 4.10 -8.32 4.65
C THR A 92 5.22 -7.90 5.59
N VAL A 93 6.14 -7.11 5.04
CA VAL A 93 7.35 -6.65 5.72
C VAL A 93 7.44 -5.13 5.60
N ALA A 94 7.56 -4.44 6.73
CA ALA A 94 7.78 -3.00 6.79
C ALA A 94 9.13 -2.70 7.48
N PRO A 95 10.12 -2.15 6.76
CA PRO A 95 11.37 -1.69 7.38
C PRO A 95 11.15 -0.43 8.21
N ASP A 96 11.94 -0.27 9.26
CA ASP A 96 12.09 1.01 9.95
C ASP A 96 12.94 1.95 9.08
N LEU A 97 12.27 2.81 8.34
CA LEU A 97 12.92 3.75 7.41
C LEU A 97 13.67 4.89 8.12
N PHE A 98 13.49 5.02 9.44
CA PHE A 98 13.94 6.17 10.22
C PHE A 98 14.83 5.79 11.40
N ASP A 99 15.31 4.55 11.47
CA ASP A 99 16.18 4.02 12.54
C ASP A 99 15.68 4.39 13.95
N GLY A 100 14.39 4.18 14.20
CA GLY A 100 13.74 4.48 15.48
C GLY A 100 13.39 5.94 15.71
N SER A 101 13.64 6.84 14.75
CA SER A 101 13.43 8.29 14.86
C SER A 101 12.40 8.83 13.83
N PRO A 102 11.18 8.30 13.78
CA PRO A 102 10.14 8.79 12.89
C PRO A 102 9.65 10.17 13.31
N ALA A 103 8.88 10.80 12.42
CA ALA A 103 8.21 12.05 12.74
C ALA A 103 7.17 11.89 13.86
N VAL A 104 7.19 12.81 14.82
CA VAL A 104 6.16 12.92 15.86
C VAL A 104 5.13 13.95 15.42
N LEU A 105 3.98 13.48 14.98
CA LEU A 105 2.90 14.38 14.54
C LEU A 105 2.33 15.12 15.74
N GLY A 106 2.12 16.45 15.54
CA GLY A 106 1.63 17.34 16.60
C GLY A 106 2.75 17.99 17.42
N ASP A 107 4.02 17.62 17.22
CA ASP A 107 5.14 18.38 17.77
C ASP A 107 5.18 19.77 17.09
N PRO A 108 5.04 20.86 17.84
CA PRO A 108 5.06 22.22 17.30
C PRO A 108 6.42 22.60 16.68
N ASN A 109 7.48 21.87 17.00
CA ASN A 109 8.83 22.08 16.47
C ASN A 109 9.12 21.18 15.25
N PHE A 110 8.20 20.31 14.84
CA PHE A 110 8.41 19.42 13.70
C PHE A 110 8.48 20.22 12.40
N ASN A 111 9.59 20.06 11.69
CA ASN A 111 9.83 20.67 10.39
C ASN A 111 9.94 19.58 9.32
N VAL A 112 8.90 19.45 8.50
CA VAL A 112 8.83 18.42 7.45
C VAL A 112 9.96 18.57 6.42
N THR A 113 10.33 19.80 6.05
CA THR A 113 11.39 20.06 5.06
C THR A 113 12.74 19.59 5.59
N LYS A 114 13.06 19.90 6.85
CA LYS A 114 14.26 19.40 7.52
C LYS A 114 14.25 17.88 7.60
N PHE A 115 13.15 17.28 8.05
CA PHE A 115 13.00 15.83 8.15
C PHE A 115 13.28 15.13 6.81
N LEU A 116 12.69 15.62 5.72
CA LEU A 116 12.90 15.07 4.37
C LEU A 116 14.34 15.26 3.89
N SER A 117 14.99 16.35 4.26
CA SER A 117 16.40 16.60 3.89
C SER A 117 17.39 15.71 4.64
N GLU A 118 17.02 15.24 5.82
CA GLU A 118 17.80 14.29 6.64
C GLU A 118 17.59 12.83 6.19
N HIS A 119 16.54 12.55 5.40
CA HIS A 119 16.20 11.23 4.88
C HIS A 119 16.15 11.22 3.33
N PRO A 120 17.24 11.63 2.63
CA PRO A 120 17.28 11.57 1.17
C PRO A 120 17.39 10.13 0.68
N PRO A 121 17.24 9.86 -0.63
CA PRO A 121 17.41 8.54 -1.21
C PRO A 121 18.69 7.83 -0.81
N ALA A 122 19.81 8.54 -0.72
CA ALA A 122 21.09 7.97 -0.30
C ALA A 122 21.07 7.35 1.12
N VAL A 123 20.14 7.75 1.98
CA VAL A 123 19.93 7.20 3.32
C VAL A 123 18.90 6.07 3.31
N THR A 124 17.85 6.23 2.53
CA THR A 124 16.68 5.32 2.59
C THR A 124 16.78 4.16 1.62
N ASP A 125 17.35 4.35 0.42
CA ASP A 125 17.50 3.25 -0.56
C ASP A 125 18.25 2.04 0.03
N PRO A 126 19.37 2.18 0.78
CA PRO A 126 20.03 1.03 1.41
C PRO A 126 19.14 0.26 2.40
N ILE A 127 18.24 0.95 3.12
CA ILE A 127 17.29 0.29 4.04
C ILE A 127 16.26 -0.52 3.24
N VAL A 128 15.79 0.03 2.12
CA VAL A 128 14.86 -0.66 1.21
C VAL A 128 15.53 -1.88 0.56
N ASP A 129 16.80 -1.79 0.17
CA ASP A 129 17.56 -2.91 -0.38
C ASP A 129 17.71 -4.05 0.63
N VAL A 130 18.00 -3.72 1.90
CA VAL A 130 18.05 -4.72 2.98
C VAL A 130 16.67 -5.37 3.17
N ALA A 131 15.57 -4.62 3.01
CA ALA A 131 14.23 -5.18 3.11
C ALA A 131 13.89 -6.13 1.94
N ILE A 132 14.31 -5.81 0.72
CA ILE A 132 14.16 -6.70 -0.44
C ILE A 132 15.00 -7.97 -0.22
N SER A 133 16.25 -7.85 0.24
CA SER A 133 17.11 -8.98 0.56
C SER A 133 16.50 -9.84 1.69
N PHE A 134 15.89 -9.24 2.71
CA PHE A 134 15.20 -9.98 3.76
C PHE A 134 14.04 -10.82 3.19
N LEU A 135 13.24 -10.26 2.30
CA LEU A 135 12.15 -10.99 1.63
C LEU A 135 12.69 -12.16 0.79
N GLN A 136 13.74 -11.94 0.00
CA GLN A 136 14.30 -12.94 -0.90
C GLN A 136 15.12 -14.00 -0.15
N ASP A 137 16.06 -13.59 0.70
CA ASP A 137 17.08 -14.47 1.27
C ASP A 137 16.61 -15.17 2.53
N LYS A 138 15.84 -14.49 3.40
CA LYS A 138 15.34 -15.07 4.64
C LYS A 138 13.96 -15.70 4.49
N LEU A 139 13.04 -15.00 3.84
CA LEU A 139 11.66 -15.46 3.70
C LEU A 139 11.44 -16.27 2.41
N LYS A 140 12.45 -16.33 1.51
CA LYS A 140 12.42 -17.11 0.25
C LYS A 140 11.22 -16.78 -0.64
N VAL A 141 10.78 -15.50 -0.61
CA VAL A 141 9.70 -15.03 -1.44
C VAL A 141 10.17 -14.86 -2.87
N LYS A 142 9.33 -15.29 -3.83
CA LYS A 142 9.66 -15.23 -5.26
C LYS A 142 9.13 -13.99 -5.96
N ARG A 143 8.05 -13.43 -5.46
CA ARG A 143 7.38 -12.27 -6.05
C ARG A 143 7.16 -11.21 -4.96
N ILE A 144 7.50 -9.98 -5.26
CA ILE A 144 7.42 -8.86 -4.33
C ILE A 144 6.59 -7.76 -4.97
N ALA A 145 5.59 -7.26 -4.23
CA ALA A 145 4.94 -6.00 -4.51
C ALA A 145 5.43 -4.92 -3.53
N SER A 146 5.67 -3.70 -3.98
CA SER A 146 5.91 -2.55 -3.12
C SER A 146 4.61 -1.81 -2.83
N SER A 147 4.35 -1.44 -1.58
CA SER A 147 3.20 -0.62 -1.17
C SER A 147 3.69 0.54 -0.35
N GLY A 148 3.63 1.75 -0.88
CA GLY A 148 4.18 2.94 -0.22
C GLY A 148 3.16 4.04 0.03
N TYR A 149 3.35 4.77 1.12
CA TYR A 149 2.44 5.80 1.60
C TYR A 149 3.21 7.08 1.91
N CYS A 150 2.75 8.24 1.41
CA CYS A 150 3.41 9.52 1.65
C CYS A 150 4.90 9.46 1.27
N TYR A 151 5.80 9.56 2.25
CA TYR A 151 7.24 9.38 2.10
C TYR A 151 7.60 8.05 1.44
N GLY A 152 7.08 6.94 1.96
CA GLY A 152 7.29 5.60 1.41
C GLY A 152 6.73 5.41 0.00
N GLY A 153 5.76 6.26 -0.41
CA GLY A 153 5.20 6.24 -1.76
C GLY A 153 6.24 6.54 -2.84
N ARG A 154 7.19 7.44 -2.58
CA ARG A 154 8.33 7.70 -3.46
C ARG A 154 9.17 6.43 -3.66
N TYR A 155 9.50 5.75 -2.58
CA TYR A 155 10.36 4.56 -2.62
C TYR A 155 9.64 3.36 -3.23
N ALA A 156 8.32 3.25 -3.08
CA ALA A 156 7.54 2.24 -3.79
C ALA A 156 7.59 2.42 -5.31
N ILE A 157 7.72 3.65 -5.80
CA ILE A 157 7.92 3.97 -7.23
C ILE A 157 9.37 3.68 -7.63
N ARG A 158 10.35 4.11 -6.84
CA ARG A 158 11.78 3.97 -7.13
C ARG A 158 12.22 2.53 -7.34
N VAL A 159 11.71 1.59 -6.57
CA VAL A 159 12.06 0.16 -6.70
C VAL A 159 11.45 -0.55 -7.92
N LEU A 160 10.72 0.18 -8.77
CA LEU A 160 10.15 -0.34 -10.02
C LEU A 160 11.05 -0.09 -11.24
N ASP A 161 12.30 0.30 -11.03
CA ASP A 161 13.28 0.69 -12.06
C ASP A 161 13.86 -0.48 -12.87
N GLY A 162 13.39 -1.70 -12.64
CA GLY A 162 13.86 -2.92 -13.29
C GLY A 162 15.19 -3.47 -12.74
N GLN A 163 15.85 -2.76 -11.82
CA GLN A 163 17.06 -3.24 -11.14
C GLN A 163 16.72 -4.02 -9.87
N HIS A 164 15.60 -3.70 -9.26
CA HIS A 164 15.10 -4.39 -8.08
C HIS A 164 14.15 -5.54 -8.48
N ALA A 165 14.16 -6.60 -7.69
CA ALA A 165 13.28 -7.76 -7.92
C ALA A 165 11.85 -7.50 -7.37
N VAL A 166 11.25 -6.38 -7.77
CA VAL A 166 9.88 -5.98 -7.43
C VAL A 166 9.03 -6.08 -8.69
N ASN A 167 7.88 -6.73 -8.60
CA ASN A 167 7.05 -7.11 -9.75
C ASN A 167 5.88 -6.15 -10.00
N ALA A 168 5.45 -5.40 -8.99
CA ALA A 168 4.41 -4.39 -9.08
C ALA A 168 4.53 -3.40 -7.92
N GLY A 169 4.03 -2.18 -8.08
CA GLY A 169 4.02 -1.16 -7.04
C GLY A 169 2.65 -0.54 -6.82
N PHE A 170 2.47 0.00 -5.63
CA PHE A 170 1.34 0.86 -5.30
C PHE A 170 1.83 2.03 -4.46
N ALA A 171 1.44 3.24 -4.81
CA ALA A 171 1.77 4.44 -4.05
C ALA A 171 0.50 5.25 -3.76
N ALA A 172 0.26 5.52 -2.47
CA ALA A 172 -0.82 6.39 -2.04
C ALA A 172 -0.25 7.76 -1.64
N HIS A 173 -0.83 8.85 -2.19
CA HIS A 173 -0.42 10.23 -1.90
C HIS A 173 1.11 10.38 -1.76
N PRO A 174 1.91 10.00 -2.76
CA PRO A 174 3.37 10.01 -2.64
C PRO A 174 3.92 11.43 -2.46
N THR A 175 5.09 11.54 -1.81
CA THR A 175 5.74 12.82 -1.52
C THR A 175 7.09 12.89 -2.21
N ALA A 176 7.45 14.05 -2.75
CA ALA A 176 8.76 14.36 -3.34
C ALA A 176 9.20 13.41 -4.49
N VAL A 177 8.24 12.87 -5.22
CA VAL A 177 8.50 12.09 -6.44
C VAL A 177 9.02 13.01 -7.53
N THR A 178 10.06 12.60 -8.24
CA THR A 178 10.59 13.34 -9.39
C THR A 178 10.11 12.73 -10.71
N THR A 179 10.13 13.56 -11.75
CA THR A 179 9.78 13.11 -13.11
C THR A 179 10.73 12.00 -13.60
N GLU A 180 12.00 12.04 -13.21
CA GLU A 180 13.01 11.03 -13.55
C GLU A 180 12.70 9.69 -12.89
N GLU A 181 12.26 9.69 -11.63
CA GLU A 181 11.84 8.47 -10.92
C GLU A 181 10.62 7.82 -11.59
N VAL A 182 9.67 8.62 -12.08
CA VAL A 182 8.51 8.10 -12.82
C VAL A 182 8.93 7.55 -14.18
N LYS A 183 9.82 8.21 -14.91
CA LYS A 183 10.35 7.74 -16.20
C LYS A 183 11.15 6.44 -16.10
N ALA A 184 11.71 6.15 -14.93
CA ALA A 184 12.47 4.93 -14.67
C ALA A 184 11.58 3.69 -14.39
N VAL A 185 10.28 3.88 -14.22
CA VAL A 185 9.34 2.76 -13.91
C VAL A 185 9.31 1.76 -15.05
N GLN A 186 9.54 0.47 -14.73
CA GLN A 186 9.52 -0.66 -15.66
C GLN A 186 8.56 -1.78 -15.22
N GLN A 187 7.79 -1.56 -14.18
CA GLN A 187 6.83 -2.52 -13.64
C GLN A 187 5.45 -1.84 -13.45
N PRO A 188 4.37 -2.60 -13.40
CA PRO A 188 3.02 -2.05 -13.16
C PRO A 188 2.93 -1.24 -11.88
N LEU A 189 2.25 -0.06 -11.94
CA LEU A 189 2.10 0.87 -10.83
C LEU A 189 0.64 1.26 -10.58
N GLY A 190 0.15 1.04 -9.36
CA GLY A 190 -1.11 1.57 -8.86
C GLY A 190 -0.91 2.91 -8.13
N LEU A 191 -1.80 3.86 -8.31
CA LEU A 191 -1.77 5.17 -7.64
C LEU A 191 -3.10 5.46 -6.96
N ALA A 192 -3.05 5.91 -5.72
CA ALA A 192 -4.20 6.45 -4.98
C ALA A 192 -3.91 7.90 -4.56
N ASN A 193 -4.45 8.82 -5.31
CA ASN A 193 -4.17 10.24 -5.19
C ASN A 193 -5.31 11.00 -4.50
N THR A 194 -5.02 12.15 -3.92
CA THR A 194 -6.05 13.09 -3.46
C THR A 194 -6.04 14.36 -4.29
N GLN A 195 -7.23 14.93 -4.46
CA GLN A 195 -7.45 16.09 -5.33
C GLN A 195 -6.64 17.32 -4.90
N ASN A 196 -6.52 17.56 -3.59
CA ASN A 196 -5.86 18.73 -3.03
C ASN A 196 -4.61 18.33 -2.24
N ASP A 197 -3.63 17.74 -2.92
CA ASP A 197 -2.38 17.31 -2.31
C ASP A 197 -1.27 18.35 -2.57
N PRO A 198 -0.76 19.03 -1.53
CA PRO A 198 0.34 19.97 -1.72
C PRO A 198 1.69 19.28 -1.98
N ALA A 199 1.82 17.98 -1.63
CA ALA A 199 3.04 17.21 -1.81
C ALA A 199 3.10 16.47 -3.16
N PHE A 200 1.94 16.27 -3.79
CA PHE A 200 1.80 15.66 -5.12
C PHE A 200 0.62 16.32 -5.84
N THR A 201 0.87 17.49 -6.40
CA THR A 201 -0.14 18.37 -6.99
C THR A 201 -0.87 17.72 -8.15
N LEU A 202 -2.06 18.20 -8.49
CA LEU A 202 -2.83 17.70 -9.62
C LEU A 202 -2.06 17.79 -10.96
N ALA A 203 -1.21 18.81 -11.11
CA ALA A 203 -0.34 18.93 -12.28
C ALA A 203 0.68 17.78 -12.33
N GLN A 204 1.35 17.48 -11.21
CA GLN A 204 2.28 16.34 -11.11
C GLN A 204 1.58 15.00 -11.30
N GLN A 205 0.37 14.83 -10.78
CA GLN A 205 -0.44 13.62 -11.00
C GLN A 205 -0.77 13.43 -12.48
N THR A 206 -1.13 14.51 -13.17
CA THR A 206 -1.43 14.50 -14.61
C THR A 206 -0.18 14.15 -15.42
N GLU A 207 0.96 14.80 -15.15
CA GLU A 207 2.23 14.50 -15.79
C GLU A 207 2.66 13.04 -15.55
N THR A 208 2.54 12.55 -14.32
CA THR A 208 2.83 11.16 -13.97
C THR A 208 1.97 10.18 -14.77
N ASN A 209 0.66 10.43 -14.89
CA ASN A 209 -0.23 9.57 -15.66
C ASN A 209 0.11 9.54 -17.15
N ILE A 210 0.54 10.67 -17.72
CA ILE A 210 1.00 10.75 -19.13
C ILE A 210 2.26 9.90 -19.30
N ILE A 211 3.26 10.09 -18.44
CA ILE A 211 4.52 9.35 -18.52
C ILE A 211 4.27 7.84 -18.39
N LEU A 212 3.48 7.40 -17.38
CA LEU A 212 3.18 5.99 -17.20
C LEU A 212 2.40 5.40 -18.37
N GLY A 213 1.52 6.18 -19.01
CA GLY A 213 0.82 5.80 -20.23
C GLY A 213 1.78 5.55 -21.40
N ASP A 214 2.76 6.43 -21.57
CA ASP A 214 3.77 6.33 -22.63
C ASP A 214 4.75 5.16 -22.40
N LEU A 215 5.06 4.83 -21.15
CA LEU A 215 5.93 3.69 -20.80
C LEU A 215 5.28 2.33 -21.10
N GLY A 216 3.96 2.20 -21.05
CA GLY A 216 3.24 0.99 -21.44
C GLY A 216 3.36 -0.21 -20.48
N HIS A 217 3.91 -0.05 -19.29
CA HIS A 217 4.08 -1.14 -18.30
C HIS A 217 2.80 -1.47 -17.51
N GLY A 218 1.71 -0.74 -17.78
CA GLY A 218 0.43 -0.86 -17.10
C GLY A 218 0.37 -0.02 -15.81
N PHE A 219 -0.69 0.81 -15.70
CA PHE A 219 -0.93 1.55 -14.48
C PHE A 219 -2.43 1.70 -14.20
N ALA A 220 -2.76 2.00 -12.95
CA ALA A 220 -4.11 2.39 -12.55
C ALA A 220 -4.01 3.53 -11.55
N ALA A 221 -4.72 4.64 -11.79
CA ALA A 221 -4.75 5.79 -10.89
C ALA A 221 -6.18 6.09 -10.44
N SER A 222 -6.38 6.23 -9.14
CA SER A 222 -7.63 6.69 -8.53
C SER A 222 -7.43 8.05 -7.89
N LEU A 223 -8.41 8.93 -8.07
CA LEU A 223 -8.43 10.27 -7.48
C LEU A 223 -9.56 10.37 -6.45
N TYR A 224 -9.21 10.63 -5.20
CA TYR A 224 -10.14 10.79 -4.09
C TYR A 224 -10.33 12.27 -3.74
N SER A 225 -11.57 12.75 -3.83
CA SER A 225 -11.94 14.11 -3.42
C SER A 225 -12.29 14.17 -1.93
N GLY A 226 -12.21 15.37 -1.32
CA GLY A 226 -12.63 15.60 0.06
C GLY A 226 -11.76 14.94 1.13
N VAL A 227 -10.63 14.38 0.74
CA VAL A 227 -9.62 13.84 1.66
C VAL A 227 -8.31 14.61 1.52
N ARG A 228 -7.42 14.50 2.51
CA ARG A 228 -6.15 15.21 2.56
C ARG A 228 -4.98 14.24 2.34
N HIS A 229 -3.80 14.80 2.09
CA HIS A 229 -2.55 14.03 2.14
C HIS A 229 -2.48 13.18 3.41
N GLY A 230 -2.08 11.91 3.28
CA GLY A 230 -2.05 10.96 4.39
C GLY A 230 -3.33 10.15 4.59
N PHE A 231 -4.37 10.36 3.77
CA PHE A 231 -5.68 9.73 3.95
C PHE A 231 -5.65 8.19 3.98
N ALA A 232 -4.78 7.59 3.20
CA ALA A 232 -4.72 6.12 3.12
C ALA A 232 -4.13 5.47 4.38
N VAL A 233 -3.49 6.26 5.27
CA VAL A 233 -2.96 5.79 6.57
C VAL A 233 -3.76 6.38 7.74
N ARG A 234 -3.96 7.71 7.77
CA ARG A 234 -4.44 8.47 8.93
C ARG A 234 -5.79 9.14 8.72
N ALA A 235 -6.70 8.52 7.97
CA ALA A 235 -8.05 9.04 7.80
C ALA A 235 -8.81 9.12 9.14
N ASN A 236 -9.63 10.15 9.30
CA ASN A 236 -10.66 10.16 10.33
C ASN A 236 -11.82 9.24 9.88
N VAL A 237 -11.85 8.03 10.39
CA VAL A 237 -12.83 7.01 9.98
C VAL A 237 -14.25 7.25 10.54
N SER A 238 -14.46 8.26 11.38
CA SER A 238 -15.79 8.72 11.74
C SER A 238 -16.44 9.54 10.61
N GLU A 239 -15.63 10.05 9.68
CA GLU A 239 -16.07 10.76 8.50
C GLU A 239 -16.25 9.77 7.34
N PRO A 240 -17.48 9.56 6.82
CA PRO A 240 -17.76 8.52 5.82
C PRO A 240 -16.88 8.61 4.56
N GLN A 241 -16.61 9.83 4.08
CA GLN A 241 -15.79 10.04 2.88
C GLN A 241 -14.33 9.68 3.12
N GLN A 242 -13.77 10.01 4.27
CA GLN A 242 -12.39 9.67 4.61
C GLN A 242 -12.23 8.17 4.86
N LYS A 243 -13.20 7.56 5.53
CA LYS A 243 -13.26 6.11 5.72
C LYS A 243 -13.29 5.39 4.38
N PHE A 244 -14.22 5.77 3.50
CA PHE A 244 -14.35 5.19 2.15
C PHE A 244 -13.04 5.29 1.38
N ALA A 245 -12.41 6.46 1.33
CA ALA A 245 -11.18 6.66 0.57
C ALA A 245 -10.01 5.79 1.08
N LYS A 246 -9.85 5.64 2.40
CA LYS A 246 -8.84 4.78 3.00
C LYS A 246 -9.08 3.30 2.67
N GLU A 247 -10.31 2.84 2.82
CA GLU A 247 -10.70 1.45 2.55
C GLU A 247 -10.54 1.10 1.06
N GLU A 248 -10.96 2.00 0.16
CA GLU A 248 -10.82 1.79 -1.28
C GLU A 248 -9.36 1.85 -1.74
N ALA A 249 -8.53 2.73 -1.19
CA ALA A 249 -7.10 2.75 -1.49
C ALA A 249 -6.42 1.42 -1.09
N PHE A 250 -6.75 0.87 0.08
CA PHE A 250 -6.26 -0.44 0.51
C PHE A 250 -6.77 -1.57 -0.40
N ALA A 251 -8.07 -1.57 -0.72
CA ALA A 251 -8.67 -2.56 -1.59
C ALA A 251 -8.10 -2.48 -3.02
N GLN A 252 -7.83 -1.28 -3.53
CA GLN A 252 -7.14 -1.06 -4.81
C GLN A 252 -5.76 -1.69 -4.80
N ALA A 253 -4.94 -1.41 -3.78
CA ALA A 253 -3.60 -1.98 -3.63
C ALA A 253 -3.65 -3.52 -3.60
N SER A 254 -4.52 -4.10 -2.76
CA SER A 254 -4.66 -5.54 -2.62
C SER A 254 -5.08 -6.22 -3.92
N ARG A 255 -6.07 -5.67 -4.64
CA ARG A 255 -6.50 -6.17 -5.95
C ARG A 255 -5.39 -6.04 -7.00
N PHE A 256 -4.68 -4.92 -7.00
CA PHE A 256 -3.57 -4.67 -7.91
C PHE A 256 -2.46 -5.70 -7.72
N PHE A 257 -2.06 -5.98 -6.49
CA PHE A 257 -1.03 -6.98 -6.20
C PHE A 257 -1.46 -8.40 -6.58
N LYS A 258 -2.73 -8.76 -6.37
CA LYS A 258 -3.25 -10.07 -6.79
C LYS A 258 -3.26 -10.26 -8.31
N ALA A 259 -3.31 -9.18 -9.07
CA ALA A 259 -3.30 -9.20 -10.53
C ALA A 259 -1.88 -9.19 -11.12
N TRP A 260 -0.94 -8.47 -10.49
CA TRP A 260 0.35 -8.15 -11.10
C TRP A 260 1.56 -8.74 -10.38
N ALA A 261 1.46 -9.06 -9.09
CA ALA A 261 2.57 -9.57 -8.30
C ALA A 261 2.44 -11.05 -7.92
#